data_fd16549c736211e1a6b4b0d1a878a10c
#
_entry.id   fd16549c736211e1a6b4b0d1a878a10c
#
_cell.length_a   1.000
_cell.length_b   1.000
_cell.length_c   1.000
_cell.angle_alpha   90.00
_cell.angle_beta   90.00
_cell.angle_gamma   90.00
#
_symmetry.space_group_name_H-M   'P 1'
#
loop_
_entity.id
_entity.type
_entity.pdbx_description
1 polymer ?
#
loop_
_entity_poly.entity_id
_entity_poly.type
_entity_poly.pdbx_seq_one_letter_code
_entity_poly.pdbx_strand_id
1 'polypeptide(L)'
;MKKIIFIILTIAFAISNLKAQNSIAKNLDEVIVSANRAQTEGNITNVQIISLEEIENAPVQTIEDLLEYAINVDVRQRGGQGVQADISMRGGTFEQVLIMLNGIKLNDPQTGHHTMDLPVSLEQIERIEIITGGASRIFGNYAYTGAINIITKSEMANSVSISGGENAFKSGGINYHTSTGNLKHNISVNQKESDGYIEGMDYKIKNYYYQAKTNIDGINALFNAGYTIKEFGAFSFYTPKYPNQFEKTKTTFASLQLRKEGKITLDNKISWRKHNDEFILFRENPSWYHNFHETNVFSMDMNVIQKTKTGTNVIGMEIRTDNIISNVLGNDLESPIEIDTNNFYYKGASRTTTNLFIEKNINLNDLAISAGIMMNIDSEYGNEYFPGIDIAYNFSNNIKLFTSYNKSMRTPNYTELYYSSPTNQGNINLKSEHSTNQELGLKWNGNSHKTSFTYYKREGENMIDWVLINGDSIWRTQNISQLTTTGYELNSRIDINKMLNTNLSISTLNINYAVNESDTTSEGFQSAYVLDHLKSNLSFTASQNISKKIRIDWRASRQDREGGYIDFESGEDVEYLPFWLISTRLSCKVFNNSTIFLEINNLFDNEYVDFGNIPQPGRWMRAGVKITI
;
A
#
# COMPACT_ATOMS: atom_id res chain seq x y z
N MET A 1 12.65 -10.59 25.99
CA MET A 1 11.94 -9.31 26.01
C MET A 1 12.43 -8.36 27.09
N LYS A 2 12.34 -8.65 28.39
CA LYS A 2 12.77 -7.72 29.48
C LYS A 2 14.23 -7.21 29.34
N LYS A 3 15.19 -8.03 28.87
CA LYS A 3 16.58 -7.62 28.68
C LYS A 3 16.80 -6.67 27.47
N ILE A 4 16.01 -6.78 26.42
CA ILE A 4 16.08 -5.92 25.22
C ILE A 4 15.49 -4.54 25.52
N ILE A 5 14.38 -4.48 26.25
CA ILE A 5 13.76 -3.22 26.70
C ILE A 5 14.72 -2.47 27.65
N PHE A 6 15.44 -3.18 28.51
CA PHE A 6 16.43 -2.58 29.42
C PHE A 6 17.63 -2.00 28.66
N ILE A 7 18.10 -2.64 27.58
CA ILE A 7 19.19 -2.14 26.74
C ILE A 7 18.74 -0.89 25.97
N ILE A 8 17.52 -0.88 25.41
CA ILE A 8 16.95 0.28 24.69
C ILE A 8 16.74 1.45 25.65
N LEU A 9 16.24 1.22 26.85
CA LEU A 9 16.09 2.24 27.90
C LEU A 9 17.44 2.77 28.39
N THR A 10 18.47 1.92 28.49
CA THR A 10 19.82 2.34 28.92
C THR A 10 20.51 3.17 27.85
N ILE A 11 20.31 2.85 26.59
CA ILE A 11 20.81 3.64 25.44
C ILE A 11 20.07 4.99 25.38
N ALA A 12 18.74 5.02 25.58
CA ALA A 12 17.96 6.25 25.62
C ALA A 12 18.36 7.16 26.80
N PHE A 13 18.71 6.59 27.96
CA PHE A 13 19.13 7.36 29.15
C PHE A 13 20.57 7.89 29.06
N ALA A 14 21.47 7.18 28.34
CA ALA A 14 22.84 7.64 28.08
C ALA A 14 22.87 8.84 27.12
N ILE A 15 21.89 8.99 26.25
CA ILE A 15 21.78 10.08 25.26
C ILE A 15 21.26 11.39 25.88
N SER A 16 20.57 11.34 27.03
CA SER A 16 19.94 12.52 27.67
C SER A 16 20.94 13.50 28.32
N ASN A 17 22.23 13.20 28.38
CA ASN A 17 23.24 14.06 29.02
C ASN A 17 24.11 14.87 28.06
N LEU A 18 23.81 14.90 26.75
CA LEU A 18 24.51 15.73 25.79
C LEU A 18 23.92 17.14 25.72
N LYS A 19 24.65 18.13 26.22
CA LYS A 19 24.25 19.55 26.20
C LYS A 19 24.07 20.03 24.76
N ALA A 20 22.83 20.50 24.44
CA ALA A 20 22.52 21.13 23.18
C ALA A 20 23.30 22.44 22.99
N GLN A 21 24.14 22.52 21.97
CA GLN A 21 24.63 23.79 21.42
C GLN A 21 23.55 24.35 20.45
N ASN A 22 23.17 25.60 20.69
CA ASN A 22 22.22 26.32 19.84
C ASN A 22 22.79 26.49 18.42
N SER A 23 22.38 25.64 17.50
CA SER A 23 22.48 25.90 16.06
C SER A 23 21.06 26.15 15.54
N ILE A 24 20.90 27.21 14.75
CA ILE A 24 19.66 27.55 14.05
C ILE A 24 19.27 26.32 13.23
N ALA A 25 18.32 25.54 13.73
CA ALA A 25 17.78 24.39 13.03
C ALA A 25 17.06 24.90 11.78
N LYS A 26 17.61 24.62 10.61
CA LYS A 26 16.87 24.69 9.36
C LYS A 26 15.78 23.61 9.50
N ASN A 27 14.52 24.02 9.69
CA ASN A 27 13.40 23.09 9.69
C ASN A 27 13.52 22.25 8.42
N LEU A 28 13.68 20.94 8.57
CA LEU A 28 13.50 20.01 7.47
C LEU A 28 12.04 20.22 7.02
N ASP A 29 11.85 20.68 5.79
CA ASP A 29 10.57 21.06 5.22
C ASP A 29 9.52 20.01 5.60
N GLU A 30 8.49 20.46 6.30
CA GLU A 30 7.34 19.62 6.65
C GLU A 30 6.65 19.27 5.33
N VAL A 31 6.75 18.02 4.90
CA VAL A 31 6.18 17.57 3.64
C VAL A 31 4.66 17.68 3.76
N ILE A 32 4.07 18.50 2.89
CA ILE A 32 2.61 18.62 2.81
C ILE A 32 2.07 17.29 2.30
N VAL A 33 1.27 16.61 3.13
CA VAL A 33 0.61 15.35 2.76
C VAL A 33 -0.48 15.67 1.75
N SER A 34 -0.29 15.20 0.52
CA SER A 34 -1.23 15.50 -0.57
C SER A 34 -2.46 14.59 -0.53
N ALA A 35 -2.41 13.47 0.19
CA ALA A 35 -3.55 12.58 0.42
C ALA A 35 -4.62 13.24 1.29
N ASN A 36 -4.25 14.09 2.25
CA ASN A 36 -5.23 14.80 3.06
C ASN A 36 -5.93 15.87 2.20
N ARG A 37 -7.25 15.75 2.03
CA ARG A 37 -8.06 16.70 1.26
C ARG A 37 -7.92 18.15 1.76
N ALA A 38 -7.64 18.33 3.04
CA ALA A 38 -7.49 19.63 3.66
C ALA A 38 -6.09 20.26 3.51
N GLN A 39 -5.06 19.50 3.13
CA GLN A 39 -3.64 19.94 3.08
C GLN A 39 -3.27 20.83 4.27
N THR A 40 -3.36 20.30 5.48
CA THR A 40 -3.06 21.05 6.70
C THR A 40 -1.55 21.22 6.87
N GLU A 41 -1.11 22.47 7.01
CA GLU A 41 0.19 22.79 7.59
C GLU A 41 0.19 22.27 9.04
N GLY A 42 1.05 21.33 9.36
CA GLY A 42 1.09 20.65 10.65
C GLY A 42 0.31 19.33 10.63
N ASN A 43 1.02 18.21 10.45
CA ASN A 43 0.44 16.88 10.42
C ASN A 43 -0.29 16.57 11.75
N ILE A 44 -1.63 16.70 11.74
CA ILE A 44 -2.48 16.31 12.86
C ILE A 44 -2.58 14.79 12.88
N THR A 45 -2.67 14.16 11.70
CA THR A 45 -2.74 12.71 11.51
C THR A 45 -1.37 12.06 11.56
N ASN A 46 -1.32 10.78 11.91
CA ASN A 46 -0.09 10.00 11.87
C ASN A 46 0.19 9.56 10.43
N VAL A 47 1.12 10.25 9.78
CA VAL A 47 1.55 9.95 8.40
C VAL A 47 3.03 9.63 8.40
N GLN A 48 3.38 8.48 7.82
CA GLN A 48 4.74 8.13 7.46
C GLN A 48 4.97 8.45 5.99
N ILE A 49 6.17 8.93 5.65
CA ILE A 49 6.56 9.23 4.27
C ILE A 49 7.80 8.41 3.94
N ILE A 50 7.71 7.62 2.87
CA ILE A 50 8.88 7.05 2.21
C ILE A 50 9.34 8.07 1.17
N SER A 51 10.49 8.66 1.40
CA SER A 51 11.03 9.77 0.61
C SER A 51 11.69 9.30 -0.68
N LEU A 52 11.89 10.22 -1.64
CA LEU A 52 12.61 9.93 -2.89
C LEU A 52 14.00 9.35 -2.63
N GLU A 53 14.73 9.86 -1.64
CA GLU A 53 16.06 9.35 -1.27
C GLU A 53 15.99 7.88 -0.83
N GLU A 54 15.00 7.52 -0.03
CA GLU A 54 14.77 6.14 0.40
C GLU A 54 14.40 5.24 -0.79
N ILE A 55 13.51 5.69 -1.67
CA ILE A 55 13.09 4.95 -2.88
C ILE A 55 14.27 4.66 -3.82
N GLU A 56 15.10 5.67 -4.10
CA GLU A 56 16.20 5.54 -5.07
C GLU A 56 17.34 4.65 -4.57
N ASN A 57 17.48 4.50 -3.25
CA ASN A 57 18.59 3.80 -2.62
C ASN A 57 18.19 2.45 -2.01
N ALA A 58 16.90 2.18 -1.83
CA ALA A 58 16.43 0.92 -1.27
C ALA A 58 16.85 -0.29 -2.11
N PRO A 59 17.24 -1.44 -1.49
CA PRO A 59 17.42 -2.71 -2.17
C PRO A 59 16.07 -3.36 -2.47
N VAL A 60 15.30 -2.74 -3.39
CA VAL A 60 13.95 -3.15 -3.78
C VAL A 60 13.79 -3.16 -5.29
N GLN A 61 12.86 -3.97 -5.77
CA GLN A 61 12.61 -4.15 -7.20
C GLN A 61 11.21 -3.68 -7.61
N THR A 62 10.33 -3.55 -6.64
CA THR A 62 8.90 -3.25 -6.86
C THR A 62 8.41 -2.20 -5.87
N ILE A 63 7.21 -1.69 -6.13
CA ILE A 63 6.52 -0.80 -5.19
C ILE A 63 6.11 -1.59 -3.95
N GLU A 64 5.73 -2.84 -4.12
CA GLU A 64 5.34 -3.77 -3.07
C GLU A 64 6.49 -3.99 -2.10
N ASP A 65 7.70 -4.31 -2.60
CA ASP A 65 8.90 -4.45 -1.75
C ASP A 65 9.20 -3.15 -0.98
N LEU A 66 8.93 -1.99 -1.60
CA LEU A 66 9.14 -0.70 -0.96
C LEU A 66 8.15 -0.45 0.19
N LEU A 67 6.91 -0.93 0.06
CA LEU A 67 5.90 -0.80 1.12
C LEU A 67 6.27 -1.55 2.40
N GLU A 68 7.08 -2.61 2.31
CA GLU A 68 7.62 -3.30 3.49
C GLU A 68 8.58 -2.42 4.33
N TYR A 69 9.02 -1.25 3.82
CA TYR A 69 9.77 -0.25 4.61
C TYR A 69 8.87 0.57 5.52
N ALA A 70 7.56 0.52 5.28
CA ALA A 70 6.59 1.21 6.10
C ALA A 70 6.35 0.46 7.42
N ILE A 71 6.11 1.25 8.47
CA ILE A 71 5.79 0.66 9.76
C ILE A 71 4.41 -0.02 9.71
N ASN A 72 4.36 -1.26 10.19
CA ASN A 72 3.12 -2.03 10.34
C ASN A 72 2.30 -2.20 9.04
N VAL A 73 2.99 -2.17 7.91
CA VAL A 73 2.48 -2.62 6.62
C VAL A 73 2.96 -4.04 6.40
N ASP A 74 2.03 -4.92 6.11
CA ASP A 74 2.26 -6.32 5.79
C ASP A 74 2.06 -6.51 4.28
N VAL A 75 3.08 -7.02 3.62
CA VAL A 75 3.08 -7.27 2.18
C VAL A 75 3.28 -8.75 1.94
N ARG A 76 2.21 -9.43 1.57
CA ARG A 76 2.25 -10.84 1.21
C ARG A 76 2.31 -10.99 -0.29
N GLN A 77 3.45 -11.42 -0.80
CA GLN A 77 3.62 -11.65 -2.22
C GLN A 77 3.30 -13.10 -2.59
N ARG A 78 2.47 -13.25 -3.62
CA ARG A 78 2.28 -14.51 -4.33
C ARG A 78 3.10 -14.44 -5.60
N GLY A 79 4.14 -15.26 -5.66
CA GLY A 79 5.17 -15.13 -6.69
C GLY A 79 6.14 -13.98 -6.44
N GLY A 80 7.14 -13.84 -7.28
CA GLY A 80 8.17 -12.81 -7.13
C GLY A 80 7.85 -11.50 -7.84
N GLN A 81 8.54 -10.44 -7.45
CA GLN A 81 8.69 -9.22 -8.27
C GLN A 81 7.39 -8.45 -8.56
N GLY A 82 6.42 -8.44 -7.63
CA GLY A 82 5.17 -7.69 -7.78
C GLY A 82 4.20 -8.31 -8.79
N VAL A 83 4.23 -9.62 -8.95
CA VAL A 83 3.26 -10.37 -9.74
C VAL A 83 1.88 -10.19 -9.14
N GLN A 84 1.69 -10.60 -7.89
CA GLN A 84 0.51 -10.34 -7.09
C GLN A 84 0.94 -10.09 -5.64
N ALA A 85 0.39 -9.07 -4.99
CA ALA A 85 0.71 -8.75 -3.60
C ALA A 85 -0.54 -8.26 -2.86
N ASP A 86 -0.76 -8.86 -1.70
CA ASP A 86 -1.80 -8.49 -0.76
C ASP A 86 -1.21 -7.51 0.27
N ILE A 87 -1.74 -6.29 0.33
CA ILE A 87 -1.25 -5.25 1.24
C ILE A 87 -2.22 -5.09 2.40
N SER A 88 -1.76 -5.35 3.60
CA SER A 88 -2.55 -5.12 4.81
C SER A 88 -1.83 -4.20 5.80
N MET A 89 -2.55 -3.68 6.77
CA MET A 89 -2.03 -2.75 7.78
C MET A 89 -2.60 -3.06 9.15
N ARG A 90 -1.75 -3.00 10.20
CA ARG A 90 -2.17 -3.09 11.61
C ARG A 90 -3.04 -4.31 11.91
N GLY A 91 -2.67 -5.48 11.40
CA GLY A 91 -3.42 -6.72 11.59
C GLY A 91 -4.81 -6.70 10.94
N GLY A 92 -5.02 -5.90 9.91
CA GLY A 92 -6.20 -5.96 9.05
C GLY A 92 -5.98 -6.87 7.84
N THR A 93 -6.99 -6.95 6.96
CA THR A 93 -6.91 -7.69 5.71
C THR A 93 -6.53 -6.77 4.55
N PHE A 94 -6.14 -7.34 3.41
CA PHE A 94 -5.80 -6.59 2.19
C PHE A 94 -7.01 -5.87 1.55
N GLU A 95 -8.22 -6.25 1.90
CA GLU A 95 -9.46 -5.55 1.48
C GLU A 95 -9.69 -4.25 2.27
N GLN A 96 -8.96 -4.04 3.38
CA GLN A 96 -9.20 -2.97 4.35
C GLN A 96 -8.23 -1.80 4.23
N VAL A 97 -7.37 -1.80 3.20
CA VAL A 97 -6.39 -0.74 2.94
C VAL A 97 -6.75 0.00 1.66
N LEU A 98 -6.87 1.32 1.75
CA LEU A 98 -7.08 2.16 0.58
C LEU A 98 -5.74 2.42 -0.13
N ILE A 99 -5.66 2.07 -1.41
CA ILE A 99 -4.52 2.39 -2.28
C ILE A 99 -4.90 3.53 -3.22
N MET A 100 -4.02 4.53 -3.30
CA MET A 100 -4.22 5.71 -4.16
C MET A 100 -3.00 6.00 -5.02
N LEU A 101 -3.24 6.52 -6.21
CA LEU A 101 -2.23 7.13 -7.10
C LEU A 101 -2.57 8.61 -7.29
N ASN A 102 -1.69 9.51 -6.83
CA ASN A 102 -1.91 10.96 -6.87
C ASN A 102 -3.25 11.38 -6.22
N GLY A 103 -3.67 10.66 -5.15
CA GLY A 103 -4.93 10.88 -4.46
C GLY A 103 -6.18 10.37 -5.19
N ILE A 104 -6.02 9.52 -6.19
CA ILE A 104 -7.11 8.81 -6.88
C ILE A 104 -7.15 7.36 -6.36
N LYS A 105 -8.30 6.90 -5.91
CA LYS A 105 -8.51 5.54 -5.39
C LYS A 105 -8.40 4.49 -6.48
N LEU A 106 -7.63 3.43 -6.23
CA LEU A 106 -7.35 2.36 -7.20
C LEU A 106 -7.88 0.98 -6.77
N ASN A 107 -8.48 0.85 -5.58
CA ASN A 107 -9.04 -0.43 -5.12
C ASN A 107 -9.99 -1.03 -6.15
N ASP A 108 -9.76 -2.33 -6.43
CA ASP A 108 -10.58 -3.08 -7.37
C ASP A 108 -11.85 -3.61 -6.68
N PRO A 109 -13.03 -3.45 -7.28
CA PRO A 109 -14.27 -3.92 -6.68
C PRO A 109 -14.48 -5.45 -6.80
N GLN A 110 -13.70 -6.14 -7.65
CA GLN A 110 -13.75 -7.59 -7.76
C GLN A 110 -13.11 -8.24 -6.54
N THR A 111 -11.84 -7.88 -6.24
CA THR A 111 -11.04 -8.39 -5.14
C THR A 111 -9.83 -7.49 -4.86
N GLY A 112 -9.38 -7.41 -3.62
CA GLY A 112 -8.17 -6.68 -3.22
C GLY A 112 -6.88 -7.21 -3.82
N HIS A 113 -6.84 -8.47 -4.29
CA HIS A 113 -5.67 -9.07 -4.94
C HIS A 113 -5.18 -8.26 -6.16
N HIS A 114 -6.06 -7.56 -6.85
CA HIS A 114 -5.74 -6.75 -8.03
C HIS A 114 -5.51 -5.26 -7.73
N THR A 115 -5.55 -4.87 -6.47
CA THR A 115 -5.38 -3.47 -6.06
C THR A 115 -3.99 -2.95 -6.38
N MET A 116 -2.96 -3.82 -6.35
CA MET A 116 -1.58 -3.46 -6.70
C MET A 116 -1.24 -3.60 -8.20
N ASP A 117 -2.23 -3.81 -9.06
CA ASP A 117 -2.04 -3.73 -10.50
C ASP A 117 -1.93 -2.27 -10.97
N LEU A 118 -0.86 -1.63 -10.51
CA LEU A 118 -0.59 -0.21 -10.70
C LEU A 118 0.08 0.04 -12.06
N PRO A 119 -0.38 1.04 -12.84
CA PRO A 119 0.19 1.34 -14.15
C PRO A 119 1.44 2.24 -14.06
N VAL A 120 2.18 2.16 -12.97
CA VAL A 120 3.40 2.94 -12.72
C VAL A 120 4.54 2.06 -12.27
N SER A 121 5.77 2.44 -12.58
CA SER A 121 6.98 1.77 -12.11
C SER A 121 7.61 2.54 -10.94
N LEU A 122 8.53 1.87 -10.23
CA LEU A 122 9.23 2.43 -9.07
C LEU A 122 9.97 3.75 -9.39
N GLU A 123 10.54 3.87 -10.61
CA GLU A 123 11.29 5.05 -11.04
C GLU A 123 10.44 6.32 -11.16
N GLN A 124 9.12 6.17 -11.30
CA GLN A 124 8.18 7.29 -11.45
C GLN A 124 7.74 7.88 -10.12
N ILE A 125 8.00 7.19 -9.00
CA ILE A 125 7.53 7.59 -7.69
C ILE A 125 8.41 8.69 -7.11
N GLU A 126 7.78 9.77 -6.64
CA GLU A 126 8.41 10.85 -5.88
C GLU A 126 8.46 10.52 -4.39
N ARG A 127 7.35 10.01 -3.84
CA ARG A 127 7.21 9.58 -2.46
C ARG A 127 5.99 8.71 -2.28
N ILE A 128 5.94 7.99 -1.16
CA ILE A 128 4.74 7.28 -0.71
C ILE A 128 4.32 7.85 0.64
N GLU A 129 3.04 8.20 0.75
CA GLU A 129 2.41 8.71 1.97
C GLU A 129 1.56 7.58 2.57
N ILE A 130 1.86 7.17 3.80
CA ILE A 130 1.17 6.09 4.50
C ILE A 130 0.44 6.71 5.69
N ILE A 131 -0.89 6.64 5.64
CA ILE A 131 -1.80 7.12 6.67
C ILE A 131 -2.27 5.90 7.42
N THR A 132 -1.87 5.78 8.68
CA THR A 132 -2.26 4.67 9.55
C THR A 132 -3.54 5.00 10.33
N GLY A 133 -4.32 3.96 10.66
CA GLY A 133 -5.59 4.08 11.37
C GLY A 133 -6.79 4.38 10.47
N GLY A 134 -7.97 4.33 11.03
CA GLY A 134 -9.21 4.53 10.28
C GLY A 134 -9.32 5.92 9.67
N ALA A 135 -9.50 5.99 8.36
CA ALA A 135 -9.53 7.24 7.60
C ALA A 135 -10.80 7.41 6.74
N SER A 136 -11.86 6.63 7.02
CA SER A 136 -13.11 6.70 6.24
C SER A 136 -13.80 8.05 6.34
N ARG A 137 -13.60 8.80 7.43
CA ARG A 137 -14.05 10.20 7.56
C ARG A 137 -13.56 11.09 6.40
N ILE A 138 -12.37 10.81 5.89
CA ILE A 138 -11.74 11.60 4.82
C ILE A 138 -11.93 10.93 3.47
N PHE A 139 -11.79 9.61 3.41
CA PHE A 139 -11.70 8.87 2.16
C PHE A 139 -12.89 7.95 1.89
N GLY A 140 -13.78 7.69 2.87
CA GLY A 140 -14.90 6.74 2.71
C GLY A 140 -14.45 5.28 2.70
N ASN A 141 -15.06 4.50 1.82
CA ASN A 141 -14.82 3.07 1.69
C ASN A 141 -13.34 2.71 1.44
N TYR A 142 -12.94 1.52 1.88
CA TYR A 142 -11.58 0.93 1.85
C TYR A 142 -10.57 1.53 2.84
N ALA A 143 -10.74 2.73 3.36
CA ALA A 143 -9.84 3.33 4.34
C ALA A 143 -10.14 2.84 5.78
N TYR A 144 -10.27 1.51 5.95
CA TYR A 144 -10.66 0.88 7.20
C TYR A 144 -9.52 0.81 8.21
N THR A 145 -8.33 0.34 7.79
CA THR A 145 -7.11 0.26 8.62
C THR A 145 -6.12 1.35 8.29
N GLY A 146 -6.26 2.00 7.14
CA GLY A 146 -5.39 3.06 6.68
C GLY A 146 -5.48 3.32 5.19
N ALA A 147 -4.60 4.19 4.71
CA ALA A 147 -4.49 4.52 3.30
C ALA A 147 -3.03 4.69 2.87
N ILE A 148 -2.70 4.27 1.66
CA ILE A 148 -1.40 4.42 1.02
C ILE A 148 -1.59 5.27 -0.23
N ASN A 149 -0.88 6.40 -0.33
CA ASN A 149 -0.95 7.29 -1.48
C ASN A 149 0.41 7.38 -2.17
N ILE A 150 0.46 6.86 -3.38
CA ILE A 150 1.65 6.84 -4.22
C ILE A 150 1.66 8.14 -5.04
N ILE A 151 2.67 8.96 -4.86
CA ILE A 151 2.82 10.25 -5.55
C ILE A 151 3.89 10.11 -6.63
N THR A 152 3.52 10.44 -7.87
CA THR A 152 4.44 10.41 -9.01
C THR A 152 5.22 11.70 -9.15
N LYS A 153 6.44 11.59 -9.69
CA LYS A 153 7.32 12.74 -9.98
C LYS A 153 6.64 13.71 -10.93
N SER A 154 6.65 14.98 -10.59
CA SER A 154 6.13 16.04 -11.48
C SER A 154 7.11 16.40 -12.61
N GLU A 155 8.40 16.17 -12.39
CA GLU A 155 9.49 16.31 -13.35
C GLU A 155 10.41 15.12 -13.22
N MET A 156 10.74 14.48 -14.34
CA MET A 156 11.61 13.32 -14.39
C MET A 156 12.85 13.66 -15.21
N ALA A 157 13.99 13.14 -14.80
CA ALA A 157 15.16 13.14 -15.67
C ALA A 157 14.96 12.13 -16.80
N ASN A 158 15.38 12.49 -18.01
CA ASN A 158 15.45 11.53 -19.11
C ASN A 158 16.42 10.41 -18.70
N SER A 159 15.98 9.18 -18.78
CA SER A 159 16.80 8.05 -18.32
C SER A 159 16.47 6.76 -19.03
N VAL A 160 17.48 5.91 -19.14
CA VAL A 160 17.36 4.53 -19.58
C VAL A 160 17.93 3.64 -18.48
N SER A 161 17.23 2.57 -18.16
CA SER A 161 17.68 1.55 -17.20
C SER A 161 17.59 0.17 -17.81
N ILE A 162 18.59 -0.67 -17.54
CA ILE A 162 18.63 -2.07 -17.94
C ILE A 162 19.17 -2.86 -16.76
N SER A 163 18.58 -4.00 -16.46
CA SER A 163 19.07 -4.95 -15.45
C SER A 163 18.81 -6.39 -15.84
N GLY A 164 19.63 -7.28 -15.31
CA GLY A 164 19.50 -8.71 -15.44
C GLY A 164 19.91 -9.41 -14.16
N GLY A 165 19.49 -10.65 -13.98
CA GLY A 165 19.75 -11.38 -12.75
C GLY A 165 19.47 -12.88 -12.84
N GLU A 166 19.39 -13.52 -11.69
CA GLU A 166 19.05 -14.93 -11.58
C GLU A 166 17.65 -15.23 -12.16
N ASN A 167 17.36 -16.49 -12.41
CA ASN A 167 16.09 -16.97 -12.96
C ASN A 167 15.72 -16.30 -14.30
N ALA A 168 16.73 -16.09 -15.15
CA ALA A 168 16.62 -15.39 -16.45
C ALA A 168 15.95 -14.00 -16.34
N PHE A 169 16.01 -13.37 -15.17
CA PHE A 169 15.44 -12.04 -14.96
C PHE A 169 16.03 -11.00 -15.91
N LYS A 170 15.19 -10.26 -16.57
CA LYS A 170 15.52 -9.13 -17.43
C LYS A 170 14.54 -7.99 -17.19
N SER A 171 15.06 -6.77 -17.12
CA SER A 171 14.23 -5.57 -17.05
C SER A 171 14.84 -4.44 -17.86
N GLY A 172 13.99 -3.65 -18.50
CA GLY A 172 14.36 -2.44 -19.21
C GLY A 172 13.34 -1.35 -19.04
N GLY A 173 13.80 -0.10 -18.88
CA GLY A 173 12.94 1.05 -18.69
C GLY A 173 13.46 2.29 -19.40
N ILE A 174 12.54 3.10 -19.92
CA ILE A 174 12.81 4.41 -20.54
C ILE A 174 11.88 5.42 -19.89
N ASN A 175 12.47 6.51 -19.40
CA ASN A 175 11.73 7.67 -18.91
C ASN A 175 12.12 8.88 -19.77
N TYR A 176 11.10 9.56 -20.29
CA TYR A 176 11.28 10.73 -21.14
C TYR A 176 10.46 11.90 -20.63
N HIS A 177 11.13 13.01 -20.37
CA HIS A 177 10.53 14.28 -19.97
C HIS A 177 10.73 15.32 -21.04
N THR A 178 9.69 16.08 -21.37
CA THR A 178 9.77 17.23 -22.27
C THR A 178 8.74 18.30 -21.88
N SER A 179 8.92 19.50 -22.39
CA SER A 179 8.00 20.60 -22.16
C SER A 179 7.64 21.29 -23.48
N THR A 180 6.36 21.55 -23.68
CA THR A 180 5.83 22.33 -24.82
C THR A 180 5.13 23.56 -24.26
N GLY A 181 5.84 24.69 -24.22
CA GLY A 181 5.40 25.86 -23.47
C GLY A 181 5.25 25.56 -21.98
N ASN A 182 4.08 25.80 -21.42
CA ASN A 182 3.77 25.54 -20.00
C ASN A 182 3.33 24.08 -19.73
N LEU A 183 3.15 23.28 -20.76
CA LEU A 183 2.73 21.89 -20.63
C LEU A 183 3.95 20.98 -20.51
N LYS A 184 4.09 20.32 -19.36
CA LYS A 184 5.14 19.34 -19.04
C LYS A 184 4.61 17.94 -19.30
N HIS A 185 5.41 17.12 -19.96
CA HIS A 185 5.08 15.75 -20.32
C HIS A 185 6.09 14.78 -19.70
N ASN A 186 5.60 13.77 -19.03
CA ASN A 186 6.39 12.61 -18.60
C ASN A 186 5.84 11.36 -19.27
N ILE A 187 6.70 10.61 -19.94
CA ILE A 187 6.38 9.33 -20.59
C ILE A 187 7.29 8.27 -20.00
N SER A 188 6.74 7.14 -19.63
CA SER A 188 7.52 6.00 -19.15
C SER A 188 7.05 4.70 -19.77
N VAL A 189 8.01 3.89 -20.17
CA VAL A 189 7.80 2.53 -20.64
C VAL A 189 8.75 1.63 -19.87
N ASN A 190 8.21 0.58 -19.27
CA ASN A 190 8.97 -0.39 -18.50
C ASN A 190 8.50 -1.80 -18.82
N GLN A 191 9.43 -2.73 -18.94
CA GLN A 191 9.15 -4.16 -19.08
C GLN A 191 10.09 -4.95 -18.18
N LYS A 192 9.57 -5.98 -17.53
CA LYS A 192 10.34 -6.98 -16.79
C LYS A 192 9.76 -8.37 -17.02
N GLU A 193 10.64 -9.36 -17.02
CA GLU A 193 10.29 -10.78 -17.21
C GLU A 193 11.29 -11.67 -16.50
N SER A 194 10.85 -12.86 -16.11
CA SER A 194 11.68 -13.92 -15.51
C SER A 194 11.03 -15.28 -15.74
N ASP A 195 11.84 -16.34 -15.75
CA ASP A 195 11.36 -17.71 -15.78
C ASP A 195 10.80 -18.19 -14.41
N GLY A 196 10.90 -17.32 -13.35
CA GLY A 196 10.47 -17.63 -12.00
C GLY A 196 11.53 -18.41 -11.20
N TYR A 197 11.41 -18.41 -9.87
CA TYR A 197 12.32 -19.14 -8.98
C TYR A 197 11.95 -20.62 -8.80
N ILE A 198 10.75 -21.00 -9.21
CA ILE A 198 10.28 -22.37 -9.38
C ILE A 198 9.44 -22.48 -10.66
N GLU A 199 9.26 -23.70 -11.16
CA GLU A 199 8.39 -23.97 -12.30
C GLU A 199 6.96 -23.51 -12.03
N GLY A 200 6.32 -22.84 -13.01
CA GLY A 200 4.97 -22.28 -12.85
C GLY A 200 4.90 -20.93 -12.15
N MET A 201 6.04 -20.24 -11.94
CA MET A 201 6.11 -18.86 -11.45
C MET A 201 6.81 -17.88 -12.41
N ASP A 202 6.83 -18.23 -13.68
CA ASP A 202 7.28 -17.33 -14.75
C ASP A 202 6.38 -16.10 -14.87
N TYR A 203 6.94 -14.96 -15.27
CA TYR A 203 6.14 -13.76 -15.46
C TYR A 203 6.68 -12.82 -16.51
N LYS A 204 5.76 -12.01 -17.06
CA LYS A 204 6.04 -10.88 -17.92
C LYS A 204 5.14 -9.72 -17.59
N ILE A 205 5.74 -8.57 -17.23
CA ILE A 205 5.04 -7.36 -16.83
C ILE A 205 5.47 -6.20 -17.72
N LYS A 206 4.49 -5.47 -18.26
CA LYS A 206 4.70 -4.28 -19.07
C LYS A 206 3.90 -3.12 -18.50
N ASN A 207 4.55 -1.99 -18.29
CA ASN A 207 3.93 -0.76 -17.80
C ASN A 207 4.17 0.37 -18.79
N TYR A 208 3.12 1.09 -19.12
CA TYR A 208 3.11 2.31 -19.91
C TYR A 208 2.44 3.40 -19.11
N TYR A 209 3.09 4.53 -18.96
CA TYR A 209 2.53 5.63 -18.20
C TYR A 209 2.82 6.96 -18.87
N TYR A 210 1.81 7.81 -18.90
CA TYR A 210 1.87 9.18 -19.38
C TYR A 210 1.30 10.13 -18.34
N GLN A 211 2.01 11.22 -18.09
CA GLN A 211 1.55 12.29 -17.24
C GLN A 211 1.74 13.63 -17.96
N ALA A 212 0.72 14.48 -17.93
CA ALA A 212 0.78 15.84 -18.41
C ALA A 212 0.39 16.81 -17.30
N LYS A 213 1.21 17.85 -17.09
CA LYS A 213 0.99 18.88 -16.08
C LYS A 213 1.12 20.26 -16.67
N THR A 214 0.17 21.15 -16.37
CA THR A 214 0.19 22.53 -16.80
C THR A 214 -0.47 23.45 -15.78
N ASN A 215 -0.21 24.76 -15.90
CA ASN A 215 -0.97 25.80 -15.22
C ASN A 215 -1.54 26.73 -16.28
N ILE A 216 -2.85 26.88 -16.33
CA ILE A 216 -3.59 27.73 -17.24
C ILE A 216 -4.42 28.69 -16.40
N ASP A 217 -4.13 29.98 -16.44
CA ASP A 217 -4.86 31.03 -15.71
C ASP A 217 -5.05 30.76 -14.21
N GLY A 218 -4.00 30.21 -13.58
CA GLY A 218 -3.99 29.85 -12.17
C GLY A 218 -4.69 28.53 -11.83
N ILE A 219 -5.14 27.77 -12.83
CA ILE A 219 -5.65 26.41 -12.68
C ILE A 219 -4.51 25.42 -12.95
N ASN A 220 -4.11 24.68 -11.92
CA ASN A 220 -3.22 23.55 -12.06
C ASN A 220 -3.99 22.36 -12.60
N ALA A 221 -3.63 21.87 -13.78
CA ALA A 221 -4.18 20.68 -14.40
C ALA A 221 -3.14 19.56 -14.41
N LEU A 222 -3.53 18.39 -13.92
CA LEU A 222 -2.73 17.17 -13.93
C LEU A 222 -3.55 16.05 -14.59
N PHE A 223 -3.08 15.59 -15.73
CA PHE A 223 -3.62 14.42 -16.43
C PHE A 223 -2.67 13.25 -16.27
N ASN A 224 -3.23 12.07 -15.98
CA ASN A 224 -2.49 10.82 -15.94
C ASN A 224 -3.22 9.78 -16.80
N ALA A 225 -2.46 8.97 -17.52
CA ALA A 225 -2.95 7.78 -18.21
C ALA A 225 -1.92 6.66 -18.07
N GLY A 226 -2.39 5.45 -17.85
CA GLY A 226 -1.51 4.30 -17.67
C GLY A 226 -2.12 3.01 -18.15
N TYR A 227 -1.26 2.07 -18.56
CA TYR A 227 -1.65 0.75 -19.00
C TYR A 227 -0.64 -0.28 -18.51
N THR A 228 -1.13 -1.30 -17.83
CA THR A 228 -0.32 -2.41 -17.33
C THR A 228 -0.85 -3.71 -17.89
N ILE A 229 0.06 -4.59 -18.29
CA ILE A 229 -0.21 -5.99 -18.62
C ILE A 229 0.68 -6.85 -17.75
N LYS A 230 0.09 -7.81 -17.04
CA LYS A 230 0.79 -8.87 -16.31
C LYS A 230 0.35 -10.22 -16.90
N GLU A 231 1.29 -11.09 -17.21
CA GLU A 231 1.09 -12.47 -17.61
C GLU A 231 1.99 -13.33 -16.74
N PHE A 232 1.43 -14.28 -15.98
CA PHE A 232 2.23 -15.03 -15.01
C PHE A 232 1.67 -16.41 -14.68
N GLY A 233 2.59 -17.32 -14.41
CA GLY A 233 2.25 -18.57 -13.74
C GLY A 233 1.90 -18.30 -12.29
N ALA A 234 0.76 -18.82 -11.86
CA ALA A 234 0.19 -18.59 -10.53
C ALA A 234 0.26 -19.88 -9.70
N PHE A 235 1.48 -20.41 -9.50
CA PHE A 235 1.71 -21.68 -8.82
C PHE A 235 1.05 -21.70 -7.43
N SER A 236 0.02 -22.53 -7.28
CA SER A 236 -0.73 -22.73 -6.02
C SER A 236 -1.40 -21.47 -5.44
N PHE A 237 -1.56 -20.38 -6.19
CA PHE A 237 -2.06 -19.10 -5.65
C PHE A 237 -3.45 -19.21 -5.03
N TYR A 238 -4.34 -19.99 -5.64
CA TYR A 238 -5.71 -20.12 -5.18
C TYR A 238 -6.06 -21.51 -4.68
N THR A 239 -5.30 -22.52 -5.07
CA THR A 239 -5.43 -23.88 -4.57
C THR A 239 -4.17 -24.70 -4.86
N PRO A 240 -3.57 -25.34 -3.86
CA PRO A 240 -2.40 -26.20 -4.05
C PRO A 240 -2.75 -27.52 -4.77
N LYS A 241 -4.04 -27.90 -4.80
CA LYS A 241 -4.51 -29.10 -5.50
C LYS A 241 -4.23 -29.09 -7.00
N TYR A 242 -4.20 -27.90 -7.59
CA TYR A 242 -3.95 -27.67 -9.01
C TYR A 242 -2.89 -26.58 -9.14
N PRO A 243 -1.60 -26.93 -9.01
CA PRO A 243 -0.55 -25.92 -8.90
C PRO A 243 -0.27 -25.15 -10.20
N ASN A 244 -0.52 -25.74 -11.38
CA ASN A 244 -0.19 -25.15 -12.69
C ASN A 244 -1.25 -24.14 -13.16
N GLN A 245 -1.53 -23.14 -12.32
CA GLN A 245 -2.44 -22.05 -12.63
C GLN A 245 -1.74 -20.99 -13.47
N PHE A 246 -2.52 -20.23 -14.21
CA PHE A 246 -2.03 -19.10 -14.99
C PHE A 246 -3.02 -17.94 -14.88
N GLU A 247 -2.48 -16.73 -14.83
CA GLU A 247 -3.29 -15.53 -14.76
C GLU A 247 -2.74 -14.44 -15.67
N LYS A 248 -3.65 -13.70 -16.27
CA LYS A 248 -3.33 -12.55 -17.11
C LYS A 248 -4.22 -11.39 -16.73
N THR A 249 -3.59 -10.29 -16.29
CA THR A 249 -4.31 -9.07 -15.97
C THR A 249 -3.95 -7.93 -16.91
N LYS A 250 -4.92 -7.04 -17.14
CA LYS A 250 -4.74 -5.80 -17.91
C LYS A 250 -5.44 -4.67 -17.17
N THR A 251 -4.71 -3.65 -16.79
CA THR A 251 -5.26 -2.46 -16.14
C THR A 251 -5.06 -1.24 -17.01
N THR A 252 -6.14 -0.55 -17.33
CA THR A 252 -6.13 0.78 -17.95
C THR A 252 -6.60 1.79 -16.93
N PHE A 253 -5.92 2.92 -16.86
CA PHE A 253 -6.24 4.00 -15.93
C PHE A 253 -6.13 5.35 -16.63
N ALA A 254 -7.07 6.25 -16.35
CA ALA A 254 -6.98 7.64 -16.75
C ALA A 254 -7.56 8.54 -15.66
N SER A 255 -6.95 9.69 -15.42
CA SER A 255 -7.45 10.68 -14.48
C SER A 255 -7.11 12.11 -14.89
N LEU A 256 -7.98 13.05 -14.51
CA LEU A 256 -7.78 14.49 -14.65
C LEU A 256 -8.05 15.15 -13.30
N GLN A 257 -7.08 15.88 -12.79
CA GLN A 257 -7.23 16.76 -11.64
C GLN A 257 -7.14 18.20 -12.08
N LEU A 258 -8.09 19.03 -11.63
CA LEU A 258 -8.13 20.48 -11.84
C LEU A 258 -8.15 21.16 -10.47
N ARG A 259 -7.09 21.89 -10.16
CA ARG A 259 -6.95 22.59 -8.88
C ARG A 259 -6.71 24.08 -9.08
N LYS A 260 -7.61 24.91 -8.55
CA LYS A 260 -7.47 26.36 -8.51
C LYS A 260 -7.27 26.81 -7.08
N GLU A 261 -6.08 27.32 -6.78
CA GLU A 261 -5.74 27.80 -5.43
C GLU A 261 -6.16 29.25 -5.22
N GLY A 262 -6.52 29.59 -3.95
CA GLY A 262 -6.92 30.91 -3.54
C GLY A 262 -7.41 30.91 -2.08
N LYS A 263 -8.11 31.97 -1.67
CA LYS A 263 -8.83 32.01 -0.38
C LYS A 263 -9.85 30.86 -0.29
N ILE A 264 -10.45 30.54 -1.42
CA ILE A 264 -11.22 29.32 -1.65
C ILE A 264 -10.45 28.53 -2.72
N THR A 265 -10.04 27.32 -2.38
CA THR A 265 -9.42 26.37 -3.31
C THR A 265 -10.48 25.42 -3.80
N LEU A 266 -10.56 25.25 -5.12
CA LEU A 266 -11.36 24.20 -5.76
C LEU A 266 -10.40 23.10 -6.20
N ASP A 267 -10.66 21.85 -5.78
CA ASP A 267 -9.88 20.67 -6.17
C ASP A 267 -10.83 19.59 -6.66
N ASN A 268 -10.87 19.39 -7.97
CA ASN A 268 -11.77 18.45 -8.62
C ASN A 268 -10.97 17.38 -9.34
N LYS A 269 -11.42 16.13 -9.23
CA LYS A 269 -10.79 14.99 -9.86
C LYS A 269 -11.86 14.15 -10.55
N ILE A 270 -11.50 13.63 -11.73
CA ILE A 270 -12.29 12.63 -12.44
C ILE A 270 -11.34 11.50 -12.78
N SER A 271 -11.78 10.26 -12.61
CA SER A 271 -10.97 9.10 -12.97
C SER A 271 -11.80 7.96 -13.52
N TRP A 272 -11.15 7.16 -14.32
CA TRP A 272 -11.66 5.91 -14.85
C TRP A 272 -10.56 4.85 -14.75
N ARG A 273 -10.93 3.67 -14.25
CA ARG A 273 -10.09 2.47 -14.21
C ARG A 273 -10.88 1.31 -14.81
N LYS A 274 -10.25 0.62 -15.74
CA LYS A 274 -10.72 -0.65 -16.27
C LYS A 274 -9.70 -1.73 -15.93
N HIS A 275 -10.15 -2.83 -15.38
CA HIS A 275 -9.31 -3.99 -15.11
C HIS A 275 -9.94 -5.22 -15.74
N ASN A 276 -9.13 -6.01 -16.44
CA ASN A 276 -9.48 -7.30 -16.96
C ASN A 276 -8.61 -8.35 -16.26
N ASP A 277 -9.26 -9.39 -15.78
CA ASP A 277 -8.64 -10.56 -15.17
C ASP A 277 -9.08 -11.81 -15.93
N GLU A 278 -8.09 -12.58 -16.38
CA GLU A 278 -8.23 -13.85 -17.06
C GLU A 278 -7.50 -14.91 -16.24
N PHE A 279 -8.25 -15.81 -15.59
CA PHE A 279 -7.72 -16.88 -14.77
C PHE A 279 -7.92 -18.26 -15.41
N ILE A 280 -6.86 -19.05 -15.47
CA ILE A 280 -6.84 -20.42 -16.01
C ILE A 280 -6.35 -21.37 -14.91
N LEU A 281 -7.18 -22.33 -14.51
CA LEU A 281 -6.83 -23.30 -13.47
C LEU A 281 -5.80 -24.32 -13.94
N PHE A 282 -5.85 -24.72 -15.21
CA PHE A 282 -4.86 -25.57 -15.86
C PHE A 282 -4.30 -24.87 -17.07
N ARG A 283 -3.12 -24.33 -16.95
CA ARG A 283 -2.46 -23.56 -18.00
C ARG A 283 -2.41 -24.31 -19.34
N GLU A 284 -2.20 -25.64 -19.31
CA GLU A 284 -2.07 -26.49 -20.50
C GLU A 284 -3.40 -26.98 -21.07
N ASN A 285 -4.49 -26.81 -20.30
CA ASN A 285 -5.84 -27.15 -20.72
C ASN A 285 -6.86 -26.09 -20.27
N PRO A 286 -6.88 -24.90 -20.89
CA PRO A 286 -7.74 -23.80 -20.47
C PRO A 286 -9.24 -24.13 -20.52
N SER A 287 -9.65 -25.05 -21.40
CA SER A 287 -11.06 -25.42 -21.57
C SER A 287 -11.70 -26.08 -20.33
N TRP A 288 -10.91 -26.54 -19.36
CA TRP A 288 -11.44 -27.19 -18.18
C TRP A 288 -11.98 -26.23 -17.13
N TYR A 289 -11.30 -25.10 -16.88
CA TYR A 289 -11.79 -24.05 -15.99
C TYR A 289 -11.12 -22.72 -16.35
N HIS A 290 -11.89 -21.77 -16.81
CA HIS A 290 -11.44 -20.52 -17.36
C HIS A 290 -12.37 -19.39 -16.93
N ASN A 291 -11.89 -18.46 -16.14
CA ASN A 291 -12.65 -17.31 -15.68
C ASN A 291 -12.21 -16.04 -16.39
N PHE A 292 -13.19 -15.18 -16.64
CA PHE A 292 -13.00 -13.86 -17.21
C PHE A 292 -13.79 -12.84 -16.39
N HIS A 293 -13.10 -11.79 -15.97
CA HIS A 293 -13.69 -10.68 -15.26
C HIS A 293 -13.27 -9.36 -15.90
N GLU A 294 -14.18 -8.42 -15.95
CA GLU A 294 -13.89 -7.05 -16.33
C GLU A 294 -14.55 -6.12 -15.33
N THR A 295 -13.75 -5.29 -14.63
CA THR A 295 -14.25 -4.23 -13.79
C THR A 295 -14.06 -2.87 -14.46
N ASN A 296 -15.06 -2.00 -14.33
CA ASN A 296 -15.03 -0.61 -14.75
C ASN A 296 -15.40 0.26 -13.55
N VAL A 297 -14.46 1.09 -13.12
CA VAL A 297 -14.64 2.02 -12.02
C VAL A 297 -14.57 3.44 -12.55
N PHE A 298 -15.62 4.19 -12.34
CA PHE A 298 -15.65 5.63 -12.64
C PHE A 298 -15.80 6.40 -11.34
N SER A 299 -15.00 7.46 -11.13
CA SER A 299 -15.17 8.33 -9.97
C SER A 299 -15.00 9.81 -10.31
N MET A 300 -15.78 10.63 -9.58
CA MET A 300 -15.71 12.09 -9.59
C MET A 300 -15.62 12.58 -8.15
N ASP A 301 -14.62 13.38 -7.86
CA ASP A 301 -14.35 13.97 -6.55
C ASP A 301 -14.31 15.50 -6.66
N MET A 302 -15.10 16.20 -5.87
CA MET A 302 -15.22 17.65 -5.86
C MET A 302 -15.02 18.18 -4.45
N ASN A 303 -14.02 19.05 -4.26
CA ASN A 303 -13.68 19.61 -2.96
C ASN A 303 -13.61 21.13 -3.02
N VAL A 304 -14.21 21.76 -2.03
CA VAL A 304 -14.11 23.19 -1.74
C VAL A 304 -13.38 23.36 -0.42
N ILE A 305 -12.22 24.00 -0.47
CA ILE A 305 -11.34 24.21 0.67
C ILE A 305 -11.26 25.71 0.95
N GLN A 306 -11.72 26.16 2.10
CA GLN A 306 -11.67 27.56 2.51
C GLN A 306 -10.59 27.75 3.58
N LYS A 307 -9.58 28.56 3.27
CA LYS A 307 -8.57 28.98 4.25
C LYS A 307 -9.15 30.09 5.14
N THR A 308 -9.00 29.91 6.47
CA THR A 308 -9.41 30.86 7.49
C THR A 308 -8.20 31.30 8.34
N LYS A 309 -8.35 32.29 9.21
CA LYS A 309 -7.26 32.73 10.11
C LYS A 309 -6.79 31.63 11.07
N THR A 310 -7.67 30.71 11.45
CA THR A 310 -7.42 29.67 12.45
C THR A 310 -7.36 28.27 11.87
N GLY A 311 -7.27 28.11 10.53
CA GLY A 311 -7.22 26.79 9.91
C GLY A 311 -8.00 26.72 8.61
N THR A 312 -8.59 25.57 8.29
CA THR A 312 -9.31 25.31 7.02
C THR A 312 -10.68 24.70 7.25
N ASN A 313 -11.64 25.03 6.41
CA ASN A 313 -12.91 24.32 6.26
C ASN A 313 -12.87 23.56 4.94
N VAL A 314 -13.34 22.32 4.93
CA VAL A 314 -13.46 21.52 3.72
C VAL A 314 -14.87 20.99 3.61
N ILE A 315 -15.46 21.12 2.43
CA ILE A 315 -16.70 20.46 2.05
C ILE A 315 -16.40 19.71 0.76
N GLY A 316 -16.82 18.48 0.67
CA GLY A 316 -16.58 17.68 -0.53
C GLY A 316 -17.66 16.67 -0.81
N MET A 317 -17.66 16.23 -2.07
CA MET A 317 -18.52 15.18 -2.59
C MET A 317 -17.69 14.27 -3.48
N GLU A 318 -17.90 12.97 -3.33
CA GLU A 318 -17.37 11.95 -4.24
C GLU A 318 -18.52 11.09 -4.73
N ILE A 319 -18.54 10.81 -6.03
CA ILE A 319 -19.44 9.81 -6.63
C ILE A 319 -18.52 8.76 -7.25
N ARG A 320 -18.74 7.50 -6.90
CA ARG A 320 -18.03 6.35 -7.44
C ARG A 320 -19.02 5.30 -7.90
N THR A 321 -18.83 4.80 -9.12
CA THR A 321 -19.59 3.68 -9.68
C THR A 321 -18.63 2.55 -10.00
N ASP A 322 -18.89 1.40 -9.40
CA ASP A 322 -18.18 0.14 -9.58
C ASP A 322 -19.06 -0.79 -10.42
N ASN A 323 -18.56 -1.25 -11.57
CA ASN A 323 -19.26 -2.22 -12.42
C ASN A 323 -18.36 -3.44 -12.61
N ILE A 324 -18.97 -4.62 -12.63
CA ILE A 324 -18.32 -5.87 -13.06
C ILE A 324 -19.19 -6.55 -14.11
N ILE A 325 -18.53 -7.09 -15.14
CA ILE A 325 -19.07 -8.14 -16.01
C ILE A 325 -18.15 -9.35 -15.93
N SER A 326 -18.72 -10.53 -15.92
CA SER A 326 -18.00 -11.76 -15.63
C SER A 326 -18.69 -12.96 -16.23
N ASN A 327 -17.94 -14.05 -16.42
CA ASN A 327 -18.59 -15.33 -16.73
C ASN A 327 -19.14 -16.04 -15.47
N VAL A 328 -18.69 -15.64 -14.26
CA VAL A 328 -19.07 -16.33 -12.99
C VAL A 328 -19.56 -15.41 -11.87
N LEU A 329 -19.18 -14.11 -11.86
CA LEU A 329 -19.50 -13.17 -10.77
C LEU A 329 -20.65 -12.21 -11.15
N GLY A 330 -21.64 -12.09 -10.28
CA GLY A 330 -22.77 -11.17 -10.44
C GLY A 330 -24.09 -11.89 -10.70
N ASN A 331 -25.11 -11.10 -11.09
CA ASN A 331 -26.41 -11.57 -11.52
C ASN A 331 -26.39 -11.89 -13.02
N ASP A 332 -27.32 -12.73 -13.48
CA ASP A 332 -27.39 -13.09 -14.89
C ASP A 332 -27.72 -11.86 -15.76
N LEU A 333 -27.00 -11.70 -16.86
CA LEU A 333 -27.24 -10.65 -17.85
C LEU A 333 -28.42 -11.03 -18.73
N GLU A 334 -29.17 -10.06 -19.22
CA GLU A 334 -30.28 -10.29 -20.17
C GLU A 334 -29.80 -10.97 -21.46
N SER A 335 -28.60 -10.66 -21.88
CA SER A 335 -27.91 -11.30 -23.01
C SER A 335 -26.41 -11.39 -22.74
N PRO A 336 -25.74 -12.51 -23.09
CA PRO A 336 -24.30 -12.64 -22.98
C PRO A 336 -23.56 -11.59 -23.80
N ILE A 337 -22.43 -11.11 -23.26
CA ILE A 337 -21.54 -10.16 -23.93
C ILE A 337 -20.33 -10.94 -24.43
N GLU A 338 -20.07 -10.90 -25.72
CA GLU A 338 -18.95 -11.60 -26.36
C GLU A 338 -17.61 -10.96 -25.94
N ILE A 339 -16.65 -11.80 -25.52
CA ILE A 339 -15.25 -11.43 -25.24
C ILE A 339 -14.41 -11.70 -26.48
N ASP A 340 -14.56 -12.92 -27.00
CA ASP A 340 -13.97 -13.42 -28.25
C ASP A 340 -14.83 -14.56 -28.84
N THR A 341 -14.38 -15.21 -29.89
CA THR A 341 -15.16 -16.19 -30.68
C THR A 341 -15.86 -17.30 -29.85
N ASN A 342 -15.37 -17.62 -28.64
CA ASN A 342 -15.92 -18.72 -27.83
C ASN A 342 -16.18 -18.34 -26.36
N ASN A 343 -15.80 -17.13 -25.95
CA ASN A 343 -15.87 -16.69 -24.56
C ASN A 343 -16.86 -15.54 -24.40
N PHE A 344 -17.67 -15.60 -23.34
CA PHE A 344 -18.72 -14.64 -23.07
C PHE A 344 -18.75 -14.27 -21.58
N TYR A 345 -19.11 -13.02 -21.29
CA TYR A 345 -19.60 -12.63 -19.98
C TYR A 345 -21.10 -12.96 -19.89
N TYR A 346 -21.49 -13.68 -18.85
CA TYR A 346 -22.87 -14.08 -18.61
C TYR A 346 -23.51 -13.33 -17.45
N LYS A 347 -22.68 -12.73 -16.60
CA LYS A 347 -23.08 -12.13 -15.33
C LYS A 347 -22.55 -10.72 -15.19
N GLY A 348 -23.20 -9.94 -14.31
CA GLY A 348 -22.74 -8.60 -13.98
C GLY A 348 -23.36 -8.05 -12.72
N ALA A 349 -22.72 -7.03 -12.17
CA ALA A 349 -23.22 -6.26 -11.04
C ALA A 349 -22.73 -4.82 -11.13
N SER A 350 -23.48 -3.90 -10.50
CA SER A 350 -23.13 -2.48 -10.45
C SER A 350 -23.49 -1.92 -9.09
N ARG A 351 -22.63 -1.10 -8.53
CA ARG A 351 -22.85 -0.38 -7.27
C ARG A 351 -22.42 1.07 -7.42
N THR A 352 -23.24 2.00 -6.95
CA THR A 352 -22.90 3.42 -6.90
C THR A 352 -22.88 3.92 -5.47
N THR A 353 -21.79 4.57 -5.11
CA THR A 353 -21.57 5.17 -3.79
C THR A 353 -21.40 6.68 -3.93
N THR A 354 -22.13 7.45 -3.12
CA THR A 354 -21.97 8.89 -2.99
C THR A 354 -21.52 9.21 -1.58
N ASN A 355 -20.35 9.86 -1.46
CA ASN A 355 -19.80 10.35 -0.20
C ASN A 355 -19.95 11.87 -0.12
N LEU A 356 -20.60 12.36 0.94
CA LEU A 356 -20.67 13.77 1.28
C LEU A 356 -19.92 13.98 2.57
N PHE A 357 -18.99 14.94 2.62
CA PHE A 357 -18.23 15.16 3.85
C PHE A 357 -18.01 16.65 4.14
N ILE A 358 -17.88 16.92 5.43
CA ILE A 358 -17.45 18.20 5.97
C ILE A 358 -16.34 18.00 6.98
N GLU A 359 -15.31 18.82 6.91
CA GLU A 359 -14.19 18.78 7.84
C GLU A 359 -13.78 20.20 8.23
N LYS A 360 -13.44 20.37 9.51
CA LYS A 360 -12.88 21.58 10.08
C LYS A 360 -11.50 21.27 10.68
N ASN A 361 -10.48 21.97 10.17
CA ASN A 361 -9.15 21.98 10.78
C ASN A 361 -8.94 23.30 11.51
N ILE A 362 -8.46 23.23 12.74
CA ILE A 362 -8.20 24.39 13.61
C ILE A 362 -6.76 24.31 14.09
N ASN A 363 -6.02 25.40 13.92
CA ASN A 363 -4.67 25.56 14.43
C ASN A 363 -4.64 26.74 15.39
N LEU A 364 -4.41 26.46 16.66
CA LEU A 364 -4.36 27.44 17.77
C LEU A 364 -3.01 27.32 18.46
N ASN A 365 -2.01 28.10 18.01
CA ASN A 365 -0.63 28.04 18.51
C ASN A 365 -0.11 26.58 18.56
N ASP A 366 -0.07 26.01 19.77
CA ASP A 366 0.45 24.66 20.00
C ASP A 366 -0.60 23.55 19.81
N LEU A 367 -1.88 23.89 19.69
CA LEU A 367 -3.00 22.95 19.57
C LEU A 367 -3.51 22.92 18.14
N ALA A 368 -3.57 21.72 17.55
CA ALA A 368 -4.18 21.47 16.25
C ALA A 368 -5.32 20.44 16.42
N ILE A 369 -6.47 20.72 15.82
CA ILE A 369 -7.64 19.84 15.85
C ILE A 369 -8.17 19.69 14.43
N SER A 370 -8.43 18.44 14.02
CA SER A 370 -9.18 18.11 12.80
C SER A 370 -10.42 17.34 13.22
N ALA A 371 -11.60 17.81 12.86
CA ALA A 371 -12.86 17.13 13.14
C ALA A 371 -13.77 17.18 11.93
N GLY A 372 -14.48 16.09 11.69
CA GLY A 372 -15.38 16.01 10.55
C GLY A 372 -16.30 14.80 10.59
N ILE A 373 -17.15 14.76 9.60
CA ILE A 373 -18.07 13.64 9.39
C ILE A 373 -18.23 13.40 7.88
N MET A 374 -18.29 12.15 7.49
CA MET A 374 -18.70 11.72 6.17
C MET A 374 -20.03 11.00 6.24
N MET A 375 -20.94 11.30 5.33
CA MET A 375 -22.12 10.54 5.00
C MET A 375 -21.84 9.74 3.74
N ASN A 376 -21.95 8.44 3.85
CA ASN A 376 -21.89 7.50 2.74
C ASN A 376 -23.31 7.10 2.36
N ILE A 377 -23.65 7.19 1.08
CA ILE A 377 -24.91 6.80 0.47
C ILE A 377 -24.59 5.73 -0.56
N ASP A 378 -24.87 4.49 -0.23
CA ASP A 378 -24.57 3.35 -1.10
C ASP A 378 -25.87 2.76 -1.66
N SER A 379 -25.87 2.38 -2.95
CA SER A 379 -27.07 1.83 -3.63
C SER A 379 -27.55 0.50 -3.05
N GLU A 380 -26.65 -0.27 -2.40
CA GLU A 380 -26.92 -1.60 -1.86
C GLU A 380 -26.99 -1.61 -0.33
N TYR A 381 -26.14 -0.79 0.34
CA TYR A 381 -25.96 -0.81 1.80
C TYR A 381 -26.63 0.37 2.52
N GLY A 382 -27.21 1.31 1.76
CA GLY A 382 -27.95 2.45 2.32
C GLY A 382 -27.07 3.58 2.81
N ASN A 383 -27.51 4.26 3.88
CA ASN A 383 -26.85 5.47 4.39
C ASN A 383 -26.10 5.19 5.68
N GLU A 384 -24.83 5.57 5.72
CA GLU A 384 -23.97 5.41 6.88
C GLU A 384 -23.18 6.69 7.20
N TYR A 385 -22.69 6.83 8.46
CA TYR A 385 -22.04 8.04 8.94
C TYR A 385 -20.73 7.72 9.65
N PHE A 386 -19.65 8.41 9.27
CA PHE A 386 -18.31 8.23 9.78
C PHE A 386 -17.79 9.51 10.41
N PRO A 387 -18.10 9.79 11.68
CA PRO A 387 -17.51 10.89 12.42
C PRO A 387 -16.07 10.56 12.82
N GLY A 388 -15.28 11.61 13.02
CA GLY A 388 -13.94 11.45 13.58
C GLY A 388 -13.33 12.76 14.02
N ILE A 389 -12.34 12.65 14.91
CA ILE A 389 -11.58 13.75 15.46
C ILE A 389 -10.12 13.33 15.67
N ASP A 390 -9.20 14.19 15.26
CA ASP A 390 -7.78 14.09 15.53
C ASP A 390 -7.34 15.35 16.29
N ILE A 391 -6.53 15.18 17.31
CA ILE A 391 -6.00 16.27 18.14
C ILE A 391 -4.50 16.10 18.24
N ALA A 392 -3.76 17.17 18.03
CA ALA A 392 -2.32 17.20 18.25
C ALA A 392 -1.94 18.43 19.09
N TYR A 393 -1.02 18.24 20.03
CA TYR A 393 -0.51 19.30 20.89
C TYR A 393 1.01 19.32 20.87
N ASN A 394 1.59 20.47 20.52
CA ASN A 394 3.03 20.69 20.56
C ASN A 394 3.43 21.06 21.98
N PHE A 395 3.89 20.07 22.74
CA PHE A 395 4.34 20.27 24.12
C PHE A 395 5.64 21.11 24.16
N SER A 396 6.43 21.01 23.12
CA SER A 396 7.60 21.85 22.85
C SER A 396 7.88 21.86 21.36
N ASN A 397 8.88 22.63 20.90
CA ASN A 397 9.32 22.63 19.48
C ASN A 397 9.74 21.24 18.98
N ASN A 398 10.06 20.33 19.89
CA ASN A 398 10.60 19.01 19.56
C ASN A 398 9.64 17.86 19.91
N ILE A 399 8.63 18.08 20.74
CA ILE A 399 7.73 17.03 21.25
C ILE A 399 6.30 17.38 20.92
N LYS A 400 5.65 16.48 20.18
CA LYS A 400 4.23 16.55 19.80
C LYS A 400 3.51 15.32 20.35
N LEU A 401 2.42 15.54 21.07
CA LEU A 401 1.45 14.51 21.43
C LEU A 401 0.31 14.52 20.44
N PHE A 402 -0.24 13.35 20.09
CA PHE A 402 -1.43 13.27 19.27
C PHE A 402 -2.35 12.15 19.72
N THR A 403 -3.62 12.33 19.46
CA THR A 403 -4.66 11.32 19.68
C THR A 403 -5.70 11.40 18.58
N SER A 404 -6.31 10.28 18.24
CA SER A 404 -7.40 10.21 17.28
C SER A 404 -8.52 9.28 17.72
N TYR A 405 -9.73 9.59 17.26
CA TYR A 405 -10.92 8.75 17.34
C TYR A 405 -11.65 8.82 16.02
N ASN A 406 -11.70 7.73 15.28
CA ASN A 406 -12.29 7.69 13.95
C ASN A 406 -13.14 6.42 13.75
N LYS A 407 -14.31 6.57 13.14
CA LYS A 407 -15.10 5.45 12.62
C LYS A 407 -14.75 5.17 11.18
N SER A 408 -14.75 3.90 10.79
CA SER A 408 -14.42 3.45 9.43
C SER A 408 -15.31 2.30 8.98
N MET A 409 -15.36 2.10 7.66
CA MET A 409 -16.14 1.04 7.02
C MET A 409 -15.42 0.41 5.85
N ARG A 410 -15.90 -0.79 5.48
CA ARG A 410 -15.65 -1.45 4.20
C ARG A 410 -16.92 -2.17 3.73
N THR A 411 -17.27 -2.00 2.47
CA THR A 411 -18.33 -2.80 1.83
C THR A 411 -17.74 -4.09 1.23
N PRO A 412 -18.53 -5.18 1.14
CA PRO A 412 -18.08 -6.42 0.49
C PRO A 412 -17.67 -6.19 -0.97
N ASN A 413 -16.70 -6.94 -1.45
CA ASN A 413 -16.32 -6.98 -2.86
C ASN A 413 -17.17 -7.99 -3.65
N TYR A 414 -17.05 -8.01 -4.98
CA TYR A 414 -17.88 -8.87 -5.81
C TYR A 414 -17.53 -10.37 -5.69
N THR A 415 -16.26 -10.71 -5.40
CA THR A 415 -15.86 -12.10 -5.14
C THR A 415 -16.48 -12.61 -3.84
N GLU A 416 -16.47 -11.82 -2.78
CA GLU A 416 -17.10 -12.17 -1.50
C GLU A 416 -18.61 -12.38 -1.62
N LEU A 417 -19.27 -11.62 -2.51
CA LEU A 417 -20.71 -11.71 -2.71
C LEU A 417 -21.13 -12.86 -3.61
N TYR A 418 -20.42 -13.07 -4.73
CA TYR A 418 -20.96 -13.86 -5.84
C TYR A 418 -20.14 -15.11 -6.20
N TYR A 419 -18.90 -15.24 -5.70
CA TYR A 419 -18.05 -16.36 -6.10
C TYR A 419 -18.66 -17.70 -5.68
N SER A 420 -18.67 -18.67 -6.60
CA SER A 420 -19.19 -20.01 -6.35
C SER A 420 -18.35 -21.05 -7.08
N SER A 421 -17.81 -22.00 -6.33
CA SER A 421 -17.05 -23.14 -6.82
C SER A 421 -17.39 -24.38 -5.97
N PRO A 422 -16.88 -25.56 -6.30
CA PRO A 422 -17.09 -26.75 -5.48
C PRO A 422 -16.55 -26.63 -4.04
N THR A 423 -15.60 -25.73 -3.79
CA THR A 423 -14.94 -25.56 -2.49
C THR A 423 -15.19 -24.20 -1.84
N ASN A 424 -15.75 -23.24 -2.57
CA ASN A 424 -15.93 -21.87 -2.07
C ASN A 424 -17.31 -21.35 -2.44
N GLN A 425 -17.96 -20.64 -1.52
CA GLN A 425 -19.28 -20.04 -1.73
C GLN A 425 -19.35 -18.64 -1.11
N GLY A 426 -19.55 -17.65 -1.97
CA GLY A 426 -19.86 -16.27 -1.59
C GLY A 426 -21.25 -16.12 -0.97
N ASN A 427 -21.53 -14.96 -0.39
CA ASN A 427 -22.78 -14.68 0.30
C ASN A 427 -23.30 -13.29 -0.03
N ILE A 428 -24.43 -13.22 -0.74
CA ILE A 428 -25.07 -11.95 -1.14
C ILE A 428 -25.68 -11.17 0.02
N ASN A 429 -25.81 -11.78 1.21
CA ASN A 429 -26.39 -11.17 2.40
C ASN A 429 -25.33 -10.57 3.35
N LEU A 430 -24.08 -10.46 2.91
CA LEU A 430 -23.02 -9.83 3.71
C LEU A 430 -23.38 -8.38 4.05
N LYS A 431 -23.06 -7.99 5.28
CA LYS A 431 -23.16 -6.61 5.76
C LYS A 431 -21.81 -5.92 5.61
N SER A 432 -21.81 -4.59 5.55
CA SER A 432 -20.59 -3.80 5.63
C SER A 432 -19.83 -4.06 6.95
N GLU A 433 -18.51 -4.05 6.87
CA GLU A 433 -17.66 -4.03 8.07
C GLU A 433 -17.60 -2.62 8.65
N HIS A 434 -17.56 -2.54 9.96
CA HIS A 434 -17.39 -1.28 10.68
C HIS A 434 -16.24 -1.37 11.68
N SER A 435 -15.59 -0.24 11.94
CA SER A 435 -14.64 -0.15 13.05
C SER A 435 -14.67 1.19 13.76
N THR A 436 -14.30 1.14 15.04
CA THR A 436 -13.91 2.29 15.84
C THR A 436 -12.41 2.21 16.09
N ASN A 437 -11.69 3.23 15.65
CA ASN A 437 -10.23 3.33 15.75
C ASN A 437 -9.85 4.42 16.75
N GLN A 438 -8.96 4.09 17.69
CA GLN A 438 -8.44 4.99 18.71
C GLN A 438 -6.92 4.94 18.69
N GLU A 439 -6.27 6.10 18.75
CA GLU A 439 -4.83 6.19 18.78
C GLU A 439 -4.36 7.21 19.82
N LEU A 440 -3.21 6.92 20.39
CA LEU A 440 -2.45 7.84 21.23
C LEU A 440 -0.98 7.73 20.87
N GLY A 441 -0.33 8.85 20.58
CA GLY A 441 1.07 8.79 20.18
C GLY A 441 1.87 10.03 20.55
N LEU A 442 3.19 9.87 20.45
CA LEU A 442 4.18 10.87 20.71
C LEU A 442 5.16 10.94 19.54
N LYS A 443 5.45 12.15 19.05
CA LYS A 443 6.52 12.41 18.09
C LYS A 443 7.60 13.26 18.75
N TRP A 444 8.84 12.80 18.64
CA TRP A 444 10.02 13.50 19.14
C TRP A 444 10.98 13.79 17.99
N ASN A 445 11.11 15.06 17.61
CA ASN A 445 11.93 15.55 16.52
C ASN A 445 13.12 16.32 17.08
N GLY A 446 14.30 15.71 17.07
CA GLY A 446 15.55 16.38 17.40
C GLY A 446 16.36 16.76 16.15
N ASN A 447 17.51 17.39 16.34
CA ASN A 447 18.38 17.79 15.22
C ASN A 447 18.96 16.60 14.44
N SER A 448 19.14 15.45 15.11
CA SER A 448 19.77 14.25 14.57
C SER A 448 18.85 13.03 14.55
N HIS A 449 17.61 13.15 15.02
CA HIS A 449 16.66 12.03 15.06
C HIS A 449 15.22 12.50 14.90
N LYS A 450 14.40 11.62 14.36
CA LYS A 450 12.94 11.72 14.34
C LYS A 450 12.41 10.40 14.85
N THR A 451 11.66 10.43 15.95
CA THR A 451 11.12 9.22 16.57
C THR A 451 9.64 9.41 16.81
N SER A 452 8.83 8.41 16.49
CA SER A 452 7.42 8.36 16.83
C SER A 452 7.11 7.06 17.56
N PHE A 453 6.25 7.15 18.56
CA PHE A 453 5.66 6.02 19.23
C PHE A 453 4.15 6.16 19.18
N THR A 454 3.44 5.09 18.83
CA THR A 454 1.98 5.05 18.74
C THR A 454 1.46 3.80 19.44
N TYR A 455 0.45 3.96 20.28
CA TYR A 455 -0.45 2.90 20.73
C TYR A 455 -1.78 3.07 20.00
N TYR A 456 -2.36 1.97 19.55
CA TYR A 456 -3.68 2.01 18.92
C TYR A 456 -4.55 0.83 19.36
N LYS A 457 -5.87 1.07 19.28
CA LYS A 457 -6.92 0.06 19.46
C LYS A 457 -7.95 0.21 18.35
N ARG A 458 -8.29 -0.91 17.72
CA ARG A 458 -9.37 -1.01 16.74
C ARG A 458 -10.38 -2.04 17.22
N GLU A 459 -11.64 -1.64 17.28
CA GLU A 459 -12.78 -2.51 17.54
C GLU A 459 -13.56 -2.66 16.24
N GLY A 460 -13.50 -3.86 15.64
CA GLY A 460 -14.14 -4.21 14.37
C GLY A 460 -15.44 -4.98 14.62
N GLU A 461 -16.46 -4.69 13.81
CA GLU A 461 -17.77 -5.33 13.81
C GLU A 461 -18.12 -5.82 12.41
N ASN A 462 -18.82 -6.96 12.31
CA ASN A 462 -19.25 -7.57 11.05
C ASN A 462 -18.06 -7.85 10.10
N MET A 463 -16.90 -8.24 10.64
CA MET A 463 -15.71 -8.54 9.84
C MET A 463 -16.01 -9.61 8.80
N ILE A 464 -15.69 -9.36 7.54
CA ILE A 464 -15.93 -10.32 6.45
C ILE A 464 -14.71 -11.22 6.29
N ASP A 465 -14.95 -12.52 6.30
CA ASP A 465 -13.91 -13.51 6.04
C ASP A 465 -14.47 -14.71 5.29
N TRP A 466 -13.57 -15.42 4.62
CA TRP A 466 -13.81 -16.79 4.19
C TRP A 466 -13.55 -17.71 5.38
N VAL A 467 -14.58 -18.45 5.78
CA VAL A 467 -14.52 -19.34 6.93
C VAL A 467 -14.84 -20.76 6.51
N LEU A 468 -14.08 -21.71 7.07
CA LEU A 468 -14.36 -23.13 6.99
C LEU A 468 -14.87 -23.58 8.35
N ILE A 469 -16.17 -23.89 8.42
CA ILE A 469 -16.79 -24.40 9.66
C ILE A 469 -16.28 -25.81 9.94
N ASN A 470 -15.98 -26.12 11.20
CA ASN A 470 -15.50 -27.43 11.60
C ASN A 470 -16.45 -28.55 11.13
N GLY A 471 -15.91 -29.49 10.35
CA GLY A 471 -16.67 -30.60 9.76
C GLY A 471 -17.30 -30.29 8.40
N ASP A 472 -17.15 -29.08 7.86
CA ASP A 472 -17.53 -28.73 6.48
C ASP A 472 -16.29 -28.87 5.55
N SER A 473 -16.55 -28.91 4.24
CA SER A 473 -15.53 -28.92 3.17
C SER A 473 -15.61 -27.70 2.27
N ILE A 474 -16.51 -26.76 2.56
CA ILE A 474 -16.78 -25.59 1.72
C ILE A 474 -16.47 -24.32 2.52
N TRP A 475 -15.57 -23.52 2.02
CA TRP A 475 -15.30 -22.16 2.51
C TRP A 475 -16.46 -21.24 2.16
N ARG A 476 -16.99 -20.51 3.14
CA ARG A 476 -18.07 -19.54 2.92
C ARG A 476 -17.70 -18.16 3.41
N THR A 477 -18.07 -17.16 2.66
CA THR A 477 -17.97 -15.78 3.15
C THR A 477 -19.03 -15.51 4.21
N GLN A 478 -18.60 -15.00 5.36
CA GLN A 478 -19.47 -14.66 6.49
C GLN A 478 -19.01 -13.39 7.18
N ASN A 479 -19.93 -12.72 7.88
CA ASN A 479 -19.58 -11.69 8.82
C ASN A 479 -19.23 -12.34 10.17
N ILE A 480 -17.98 -12.21 10.60
CA ILE A 480 -17.52 -12.57 11.94
C ILE A 480 -17.96 -11.46 12.90
N SER A 481 -18.45 -11.80 14.09
CA SER A 481 -19.16 -10.85 14.95
C SER A 481 -18.30 -9.70 15.44
N GLN A 482 -17.15 -9.94 16.04
CA GLN A 482 -16.28 -8.90 16.61
C GLN A 482 -14.81 -9.30 16.58
N LEU A 483 -13.95 -8.32 16.32
CA LEU A 483 -12.49 -8.46 16.41
C LEU A 483 -11.92 -7.19 17.07
N THR A 484 -11.20 -7.35 18.17
CA THR A 484 -10.42 -6.27 18.76
C THR A 484 -8.96 -6.44 18.41
N THR A 485 -8.36 -5.43 17.79
CA THR A 485 -6.92 -5.39 17.52
C THR A 485 -6.29 -4.27 18.31
N THR A 486 -5.23 -4.57 19.07
CA THR A 486 -4.40 -3.59 19.77
C THR A 486 -2.97 -3.68 19.27
N GLY A 487 -2.21 -2.59 19.32
CA GLY A 487 -0.83 -2.64 18.90
C GLY A 487 0.01 -1.44 19.30
N TYR A 488 1.31 -1.62 19.13
CA TYR A 488 2.34 -0.61 19.39
C TYR A 488 3.23 -0.45 18.17
N GLU A 489 3.58 0.79 17.86
CA GLU A 489 4.45 1.15 16.76
C GLU A 489 5.57 2.06 17.25
N LEU A 490 6.81 1.75 16.90
CA LEU A 490 7.98 2.60 17.10
C LEU A 490 8.68 2.80 15.75
N ASN A 491 8.74 4.03 15.28
CA ASN A 491 9.53 4.41 14.12
C ASN A 491 10.61 5.40 14.58
N SER A 492 11.87 5.17 14.21
CA SER A 492 12.97 6.06 14.54
C SER A 492 13.95 6.17 13.38
N ARG A 493 14.16 7.39 12.90
CA ARG A 493 15.19 7.74 11.92
C ARG A 493 16.29 8.53 12.62
N ILE A 494 17.53 8.07 12.52
CA ILE A 494 18.71 8.63 13.20
C ILE A 494 19.75 9.01 12.15
N ASP A 495 20.18 10.27 12.14
CA ASP A 495 21.38 10.74 11.44
C ASP A 495 22.57 10.56 12.38
N ILE A 496 23.32 9.48 12.19
CA ILE A 496 24.41 9.07 13.07
C ILE A 496 25.53 10.12 13.06
N ASN A 497 25.83 10.68 11.90
CA ASN A 497 26.90 11.66 11.75
C ASN A 497 26.60 12.97 12.49
N LYS A 498 25.34 13.42 12.44
CA LYS A 498 24.90 14.57 13.22
C LYS A 498 24.83 14.26 14.71
N MET A 499 24.39 13.05 15.08
CA MET A 499 24.25 12.65 16.48
C MET A 499 25.60 12.57 17.19
N LEU A 500 26.62 11.97 16.53
CA LEU A 500 27.93 11.74 17.10
C LEU A 500 28.95 12.84 16.75
N ASN A 501 28.54 13.83 15.92
CA ASN A 501 29.41 14.87 15.35
C ASN A 501 30.68 14.27 14.70
N THR A 502 30.47 13.27 13.84
CA THR A 502 31.49 12.47 13.17
C THR A 502 31.22 12.36 11.68
N ASN A 503 32.17 11.78 10.95
CA ASN A 503 32.01 11.43 9.52
C ASN A 503 32.17 9.92 9.34
N LEU A 504 31.32 9.15 9.99
CA LEU A 504 31.28 7.70 9.80
C LEU A 504 30.75 7.35 8.42
N SER A 505 31.14 6.20 7.89
CA SER A 505 30.63 5.70 6.62
C SER A 505 29.12 5.41 6.69
N ILE A 506 28.62 4.90 7.83
CA ILE A 506 27.19 4.74 8.08
C ILE A 506 26.61 6.08 8.48
N SER A 507 25.76 6.65 7.61
CA SER A 507 25.23 8.00 7.80
C SER A 507 23.83 8.02 8.44
N THR A 508 22.98 7.07 8.08
CA THR A 508 21.57 7.03 8.50
C THR A 508 21.19 5.64 8.95
N LEU A 509 20.42 5.55 10.02
CA LEU A 509 19.80 4.33 10.52
C LEU A 509 18.30 4.59 10.73
N ASN A 510 17.45 3.75 10.13
CA ASN A 510 16.03 3.72 10.45
C ASN A 510 15.71 2.42 11.19
N ILE A 511 14.84 2.51 12.19
CA ILE A 511 14.36 1.39 13.00
C ILE A 511 12.85 1.47 13.01
N ASN A 512 12.18 0.41 12.58
CA ASN A 512 10.74 0.23 12.71
C ASN A 512 10.47 -1.00 13.56
N TYR A 513 9.59 -0.87 14.53
CA TYR A 513 9.10 -1.99 15.33
C TYR A 513 7.62 -1.87 15.54
N ALA A 514 6.87 -2.90 15.17
CA ALA A 514 5.43 -2.97 15.34
C ALA A 514 5.03 -4.31 15.97
N VAL A 515 3.99 -4.28 16.78
CA VAL A 515 3.34 -5.47 17.36
C VAL A 515 1.84 -5.29 17.25
N ASN A 516 1.16 -6.35 16.83
CA ASN A 516 -0.29 -6.44 16.75
C ASN A 516 -0.76 -7.63 17.57
N GLU A 517 -1.82 -7.44 18.33
CA GLU A 517 -2.52 -8.48 19.08
C GLU A 517 -4.00 -8.39 18.71
N SER A 518 -4.55 -9.46 18.16
CA SER A 518 -5.97 -9.55 17.79
C SER A 518 -6.68 -10.58 18.66
N ASP A 519 -7.85 -10.21 19.18
CA ASP A 519 -8.70 -11.06 20.01
C ASP A 519 -10.10 -11.13 19.42
N THR A 520 -10.63 -12.35 19.28
CA THR A 520 -11.97 -12.62 18.77
C THR A 520 -12.74 -13.49 19.74
N THR A 521 -14.04 -13.26 19.82
CA THR A 521 -14.97 -14.11 20.59
C THR A 521 -15.55 -15.26 19.77
N SER A 522 -15.21 -15.35 18.49
CA SER A 522 -15.77 -16.35 17.58
C SER A 522 -14.91 -17.63 17.56
N GLU A 523 -15.55 -18.76 17.74
CA GLU A 523 -14.92 -20.09 17.78
C GLU A 523 -15.61 -21.06 16.81
N GLY A 524 -14.97 -22.17 16.49
CA GLY A 524 -15.57 -23.29 15.74
C GLY A 524 -15.43 -23.20 14.22
N PHE A 525 -14.51 -22.37 13.71
CA PHE A 525 -14.16 -22.28 12.30
C PHE A 525 -12.68 -21.96 12.09
N GLN A 526 -12.18 -22.23 10.87
CA GLN A 526 -10.91 -21.72 10.38
C GLN A 526 -11.16 -20.42 9.59
N SER A 527 -10.30 -19.43 9.81
CA SER A 527 -10.28 -18.13 9.11
C SER A 527 -9.26 -18.16 8.00
N ALA A 528 -9.60 -17.61 6.83
CA ALA A 528 -8.65 -17.52 5.73
C ALA A 528 -7.74 -16.29 5.82
N TYR A 529 -8.25 -15.16 6.34
CA TYR A 529 -7.53 -13.87 6.29
C TYR A 529 -7.56 -13.07 7.59
N VAL A 530 -8.71 -13.01 8.28
CA VAL A 530 -8.90 -12.09 9.41
C VAL A 530 -8.04 -12.45 10.62
N LEU A 531 -7.84 -13.74 10.88
CA LEU A 531 -7.02 -14.24 11.98
C LEU A 531 -5.57 -14.57 11.57
N ASP A 532 -5.23 -14.45 10.30
CA ASP A 532 -3.89 -14.63 9.76
C ASP A 532 -3.26 -13.26 9.46
N HIS A 533 -2.46 -12.74 10.38
CA HIS A 533 -1.90 -11.39 10.27
C HIS A 533 -0.48 -11.29 10.81
N LEU A 534 0.20 -10.21 10.47
CA LEU A 534 1.53 -9.89 10.98
C LEU A 534 1.45 -9.56 12.48
N LYS A 535 1.97 -10.46 13.34
CA LYS A 535 2.02 -10.32 14.80
C LYS A 535 3.08 -9.32 15.24
N SER A 536 4.27 -9.44 14.67
CA SER A 536 5.32 -8.45 14.90
C SER A 536 6.24 -8.29 13.72
N ASN A 537 6.71 -7.05 13.51
CA ASN A 537 7.70 -6.70 12.51
C ASN A 537 8.78 -5.83 13.15
N LEU A 538 10.05 -6.22 12.96
CA LEU A 538 11.21 -5.42 13.33
C LEU A 538 12.06 -5.23 12.09
N SER A 539 12.24 -3.98 11.64
CA SER A 539 13.10 -3.70 10.51
C SER A 539 14.15 -2.65 10.81
N PHE A 540 15.31 -2.83 10.19
CA PHE A 540 16.44 -1.91 10.21
C PHE A 540 16.81 -1.57 8.79
N THR A 541 17.00 -0.30 8.49
CA THR A 541 17.65 0.13 7.25
C THR A 541 18.83 1.03 7.57
N ALA A 542 19.93 0.84 6.86
CA ALA A 542 21.14 1.63 7.04
C ALA A 542 21.75 2.01 5.69
N SER A 543 22.22 3.25 5.59
CA SER A 543 22.93 3.74 4.42
C SER A 543 24.39 3.97 4.76
N GLN A 544 25.28 3.37 3.98
CA GLN A 544 26.72 3.43 4.16
C GLN A 544 27.39 4.06 2.93
N ASN A 545 28.05 5.19 3.11
CA ASN A 545 28.82 5.87 2.08
C ASN A 545 30.30 5.47 2.20
N ILE A 546 30.75 4.52 1.39
CA ILE A 546 32.15 4.07 1.36
C ILE A 546 33.03 5.17 0.77
N SER A 547 32.52 5.86 -0.26
CA SER A 547 33.17 7.00 -0.90
C SER A 547 32.12 7.93 -1.51
N LYS A 548 32.54 9.04 -2.13
CA LYS A 548 31.63 9.92 -2.90
C LYS A 548 30.96 9.23 -4.08
N LYS A 549 31.50 8.08 -4.52
CA LYS A 549 30.99 7.32 -5.68
C LYS A 549 30.35 5.99 -5.32
N ILE A 550 30.67 5.43 -4.14
CA ILE A 550 30.25 4.07 -3.74
C ILE A 550 29.41 4.18 -2.48
N ARG A 551 28.19 3.65 -2.56
CA ARG A 551 27.22 3.55 -1.48
C ARG A 551 26.73 2.12 -1.35
N ILE A 552 26.50 1.68 -0.13
CA ILE A 552 25.84 0.42 0.20
C ILE A 552 24.63 0.74 1.06
N ASP A 553 23.48 0.21 0.67
CA ASP A 553 22.24 0.31 1.43
C ASP A 553 21.85 -1.08 1.92
N TRP A 554 21.49 -1.16 3.19
CA TRP A 554 21.18 -2.39 3.91
C TRP A 554 19.75 -2.36 4.40
N ARG A 555 19.09 -3.51 4.34
CA ARG A 555 17.82 -3.78 5.02
C ARG A 555 17.91 -5.11 5.74
N ALA A 556 17.49 -5.15 7.00
CA ALA A 556 17.26 -6.37 7.75
C ALA A 556 15.85 -6.32 8.34
N SER A 557 15.05 -7.36 8.16
CA SER A 557 13.70 -7.45 8.73
C SER A 557 13.47 -8.79 9.39
N ARG A 558 12.81 -8.76 10.56
CA ARG A 558 12.27 -9.94 11.22
C ARG A 558 10.75 -9.84 11.20
N GLN A 559 10.12 -10.84 10.64
CA GLN A 559 8.68 -10.97 10.64
C GLN A 559 8.27 -12.15 11.51
N ASP A 560 7.16 -11.98 12.22
CA ASP A 560 6.53 -13.00 13.07
C ASP A 560 5.03 -12.89 12.84
N ARG A 561 4.40 -13.99 12.49
CA ARG A 561 3.02 -14.01 12.00
C ARG A 561 2.15 -14.84 12.93
N GLU A 562 0.93 -14.40 13.19
CA GLU A 562 -0.13 -15.17 13.81
C GLU A 562 -0.86 -15.95 12.72
N GLY A 563 -1.38 -17.14 13.07
CA GLY A 563 -2.09 -18.00 12.13
C GLY A 563 -1.23 -19.15 11.62
N GLY A 564 -1.74 -19.84 10.61
CA GLY A 564 -1.14 -21.02 10.04
C GLY A 564 -1.88 -21.46 8.77
N TYR A 565 -1.48 -22.58 8.23
CA TYR A 565 -2.09 -23.15 7.03
C TYR A 565 -2.09 -24.69 7.10
N ILE A 566 -2.98 -25.30 6.34
CA ILE A 566 -2.94 -26.74 6.13
C ILE A 566 -1.90 -27.03 5.04
N ASP A 567 -0.84 -27.72 5.39
CA ASP A 567 0.13 -28.20 4.41
C ASP A 567 -0.52 -29.23 3.49
N PHE A 568 -0.46 -28.99 2.20
CA PHE A 568 -1.19 -29.80 1.21
C PHE A 568 -0.62 -31.20 1.05
N GLU A 569 0.69 -31.39 1.26
CA GLU A 569 1.36 -32.68 1.10
C GLU A 569 1.13 -33.59 2.30
N SER A 570 1.28 -33.06 3.51
CA SER A 570 1.11 -33.81 4.75
C SER A 570 -0.35 -33.86 5.26
N GLY A 571 -1.15 -32.82 4.93
CA GLY A 571 -2.49 -32.60 5.47
C GLY A 571 -2.49 -32.12 6.92
N GLU A 572 -1.35 -31.69 7.44
CA GLU A 572 -1.20 -31.22 8.83
C GLU A 572 -1.38 -29.70 8.92
N ASP A 573 -1.86 -29.23 10.08
CA ASP A 573 -1.87 -27.81 10.41
C ASP A 573 -0.45 -27.35 10.75
N VAL A 574 0.06 -26.35 10.05
CA VAL A 574 1.40 -25.77 10.21
C VAL A 574 1.30 -24.30 10.61
N GLU A 575 1.93 -23.94 11.73
CA GLU A 575 2.05 -22.54 12.17
C GLU A 575 3.17 -21.82 11.40
N TYR A 576 2.99 -20.52 11.14
CA TYR A 576 4.05 -19.71 10.57
C TYR A 576 5.21 -19.52 11.54
N LEU A 577 6.42 -19.78 11.08
CA LEU A 577 7.64 -19.57 11.86
C LEU A 577 8.24 -18.18 11.61
N PRO A 578 8.73 -17.50 12.68
CA PRO A 578 9.40 -16.23 12.50
C PRO A 578 10.68 -16.35 11.68
N PHE A 579 10.91 -15.42 10.75
CA PHE A 579 12.09 -15.44 9.89
C PHE A 579 12.79 -14.08 9.82
N TRP A 580 14.06 -14.10 9.42
CA TRP A 580 14.87 -12.93 9.13
C TRP A 580 15.19 -12.86 7.64
N LEU A 581 15.04 -11.69 7.05
CA LEU A 581 15.51 -11.40 5.69
C LEU A 581 16.50 -10.24 5.74
N ILE A 582 17.64 -10.41 5.06
CA ILE A 582 18.65 -9.34 4.90
C ILE A 582 18.86 -9.11 3.41
N SER A 583 18.71 -7.86 2.99
CA SER A 583 18.92 -7.42 1.61
C SER A 583 19.92 -6.29 1.55
N THR A 584 20.65 -6.20 0.45
CA THR A 584 21.66 -5.15 0.26
C THR A 584 21.71 -4.69 -1.20
N ARG A 585 22.06 -3.40 -1.37
CA ARG A 585 22.31 -2.81 -2.67
C ARG A 585 23.63 -2.04 -2.64
N LEU A 586 24.56 -2.45 -3.51
CA LEU A 586 25.78 -1.72 -3.79
C LEU A 586 25.54 -0.84 -5.03
N SER A 587 25.72 0.46 -4.89
CA SER A 587 25.60 1.43 -5.99
C SER A 587 26.93 2.13 -6.24
N CYS A 588 27.33 2.24 -7.50
CA CYS A 588 28.56 2.89 -7.94
C CYS A 588 28.26 3.93 -9.03
N LYS A 589 28.56 5.21 -8.76
CA LYS A 589 28.53 6.29 -9.76
C LYS A 589 29.80 6.23 -10.61
N VAL A 590 29.68 5.64 -11.82
CA VAL A 590 30.82 5.49 -12.73
C VAL A 590 31.12 6.83 -13.43
N PHE A 591 30.07 7.49 -13.92
CA PHE A 591 30.11 8.83 -14.49
C PHE A 591 29.09 9.71 -13.76
N ASN A 592 29.10 11.02 -14.04
CA ASN A 592 28.16 11.96 -13.42
C ASN A 592 26.68 11.61 -13.68
N ASN A 593 26.41 10.92 -14.77
CA ASN A 593 25.09 10.56 -15.26
C ASN A 593 24.82 9.05 -15.30
N SER A 594 25.72 8.21 -14.79
CA SER A 594 25.60 6.76 -14.89
C SER A 594 25.87 6.09 -13.55
N THR A 595 24.95 5.24 -13.13
CA THR A 595 25.05 4.43 -11.92
C THR A 595 24.94 2.96 -12.26
N ILE A 596 25.90 2.16 -11.82
CA ILE A 596 25.83 0.69 -11.84
C ILE A 596 25.43 0.23 -10.46
N PHE A 597 24.63 -0.80 -10.36
CA PHE A 597 24.23 -1.39 -9.10
C PHE A 597 24.27 -2.91 -9.11
N LEU A 598 24.53 -3.48 -7.94
CA LEU A 598 24.33 -4.89 -7.62
C LEU A 598 23.39 -4.96 -6.42
N GLU A 599 22.37 -5.79 -6.51
CA GLU A 599 21.35 -5.99 -5.47
C GLU A 599 21.22 -7.47 -5.15
N ILE A 600 21.16 -7.76 -3.86
CA ILE A 600 21.01 -9.11 -3.34
C ILE A 600 19.87 -9.10 -2.32
N ASN A 601 18.80 -9.79 -2.63
CA ASN A 601 17.69 -10.01 -1.73
C ASN A 601 17.86 -11.36 -1.05
N ASN A 602 17.41 -11.48 0.20
CA ASN A 602 17.58 -12.68 1.03
C ASN A 602 19.04 -13.20 1.00
N LEU A 603 19.97 -12.35 1.44
CA LEU A 603 21.44 -12.56 1.35
C LEU A 603 21.90 -13.92 1.89
N PHE A 604 21.25 -14.42 2.94
CA PHE A 604 21.62 -15.67 3.61
C PHE A 604 20.87 -16.88 3.08
N ASP A 605 20.04 -16.72 2.04
CA ASP A 605 19.29 -17.81 1.42
C ASP A 605 18.38 -18.54 2.42
N ASN A 606 17.73 -17.79 3.29
CA ASN A 606 16.82 -18.34 4.28
C ASN A 606 15.55 -18.86 3.60
N GLU A 607 15.16 -20.06 3.92
CA GLU A 607 13.84 -20.59 3.57
C GLU A 607 12.80 -19.97 4.51
N TYR A 608 11.68 -19.53 3.95
CA TYR A 608 10.58 -18.95 4.72
C TYR A 608 9.25 -19.13 4.00
N VAL A 609 8.18 -19.09 4.77
CA VAL A 609 6.79 -19.13 4.28
C VAL A 609 6.08 -17.86 4.78
N ASP A 610 5.53 -17.12 3.85
CA ASP A 610 4.76 -15.90 4.10
C ASP A 610 3.30 -16.08 3.71
N PHE A 611 3.04 -16.98 2.78
CA PHE A 611 1.73 -17.44 2.37
C PHE A 611 1.73 -18.97 2.24
N GLY A 612 0.83 -19.66 2.95
CA GLY A 612 0.81 -21.12 3.03
C GLY A 612 0.77 -21.82 1.67
N ASN A 613 1.51 -22.92 1.52
CA ASN A 613 1.65 -23.70 0.28
C ASN A 613 2.26 -22.96 -0.92
N ILE A 614 2.78 -21.74 -0.72
CA ILE A 614 3.49 -20.97 -1.76
C ILE A 614 4.93 -20.79 -1.29
N PRO A 615 5.90 -21.55 -1.86
CA PRO A 615 7.31 -21.34 -1.56
C PRO A 615 7.72 -19.90 -1.86
N GLN A 616 8.50 -19.29 -0.97
CA GLN A 616 9.01 -17.94 -1.17
C GLN A 616 10.42 -17.99 -1.80
N PRO A 617 10.82 -16.92 -2.55
CA PRO A 617 12.12 -16.92 -3.22
C PRO A 617 13.26 -16.96 -2.21
N GLY A 618 14.25 -17.82 -2.45
CA GLY A 618 15.53 -17.82 -1.77
C GLY A 618 16.34 -16.58 -2.10
N ARG A 619 17.69 -16.67 -2.01
CA ARG A 619 18.56 -15.57 -2.43
C ARG A 619 18.33 -15.24 -3.91
N TRP A 620 18.20 -13.95 -4.20
CA TRP A 620 18.00 -13.45 -5.55
C TRP A 620 18.95 -12.29 -5.83
N MET A 621 19.81 -12.45 -6.85
CA MET A 621 20.79 -11.45 -7.25
C MET A 621 20.43 -10.82 -8.60
N ARG A 622 20.59 -9.50 -8.68
CA ARG A 622 20.52 -8.77 -9.95
C ARG A 622 21.56 -7.67 -10.03
N ALA A 623 21.97 -7.35 -11.24
CA ALA A 623 22.82 -6.21 -11.54
C ALA A 623 22.20 -5.37 -12.66
N GLY A 624 22.51 -4.09 -12.68
CA GLY A 624 21.99 -3.20 -13.69
C GLY A 624 22.74 -1.89 -13.80
N VAL A 625 22.34 -1.12 -14.81
CA VAL A 625 22.85 0.22 -15.08
C VAL A 625 21.67 1.17 -15.32
N LYS A 626 21.77 2.36 -14.75
CA LYS A 626 20.89 3.50 -15.01
C LYS A 626 21.70 4.64 -15.59
N ILE A 627 21.28 5.17 -16.71
CA ILE A 627 21.89 6.31 -17.39
C ILE A 627 20.86 7.44 -17.43
N THR A 628 21.24 8.60 -16.89
CA THR A 628 20.48 9.84 -16.98
C THR A 628 21.03 10.66 -18.14
N ILE A 629 20.16 11.19 -19.00
CA ILE A 629 20.51 11.87 -20.25
C ILE A 629 20.28 13.37 -20.11
#